data_46496d9c6d7e5604566a5e1adf870338
#
_entry.id   46496d9c6d7e5604566a5e1adf870338
#
_cell.length_a   1.000
_cell.length_b   1.000
_cell.length_c   1.000
_cell.angle_alpha   90.00
_cell.angle_beta   90.00
_cell.angle_gamma   90.00
#
_symmetry.space_group_name_H-M   'P 1'
#
loop_
_entity.id
_entity.type
_entity.pdbx_description
1 polymer ?
#
loop_
_entity_poly.entity_id
_entity_poly.type
_entity_poly.pdbx_seq_one_letter_code
_entity_poly.pdbx_strand_id
1 'polypeptide(L)'
;VGAGTYAPPSPVPLLTSGIGEGDAVFGAAERLRACVRYAAEKYHPHAVFIGGSCVSGIIGDDTRAVAEEMEEELGLPVVAVPTSGFLDNESFDGYLSVARVLTDRFMQPPARTRQGTVAFLGDYGGFYSSYVQELKRLLAGIGLQLTVQFPTYTPLDEIQAVPEAELLVVLGSAMSDEKQEMLIAFAEE
;
A
#
# COMPACT_ATOMS: atom_id res chain seq x y z
N VAL A 1 15.47 -0.95 16.81
CA VAL A 1 14.95 0.29 16.21
C VAL A 1 13.47 0.30 16.51
N GLY A 2 13.05 1.09 17.52
CA GLY A 2 11.66 1.17 17.92
C GLY A 2 10.87 1.96 16.89
N ALA A 3 10.13 1.27 16.05
CA ALA A 3 9.07 1.88 15.31
C ALA A 3 8.04 2.37 16.32
N GLY A 4 7.90 3.66 16.49
CA GLY A 4 6.79 4.22 17.22
C GLY A 4 5.52 3.79 16.50
N THR A 5 4.79 2.89 17.13
CA THR A 5 3.51 2.40 16.64
C THR A 5 2.48 3.52 16.75
N TYR A 6 2.43 4.36 15.74
CA TYR A 6 1.23 5.14 15.50
C TYR A 6 0.22 4.20 14.84
N ALA A 7 -0.68 3.67 15.62
CA ALA A 7 -1.82 2.96 15.08
C ALA A 7 -2.68 3.96 14.31
N PRO A 8 -3.09 3.66 13.08
CA PRO A 8 -4.10 4.46 12.39
C PRO A 8 -5.38 4.49 13.23
N PRO A 9 -6.23 5.52 13.08
CA PRO A 9 -7.47 5.63 13.86
C PRO A 9 -8.43 4.45 13.68
N SER A 10 -8.25 3.66 12.62
CA SER A 10 -8.92 2.37 12.42
C SER A 10 -7.89 1.39 11.88
N PRO A 11 -7.36 0.48 12.72
CA PRO A 11 -6.37 -0.49 12.26
C PRO A 11 -7.01 -1.40 11.21
N VAL A 12 -6.37 -1.47 10.04
CA VAL A 12 -6.75 -2.45 9.00
C VAL A 12 -6.58 -3.85 9.58
N PRO A 13 -7.60 -4.71 9.54
CA PRO A 13 -7.47 -6.07 10.03
C PRO A 13 -6.36 -6.81 9.27
N LEU A 14 -5.41 -7.37 10.01
CA LEU A 14 -4.38 -8.25 9.48
C LEU A 14 -4.74 -9.69 9.79
N LEU A 15 -4.89 -10.49 8.75
CA LEU A 15 -5.21 -11.91 8.83
C LEU A 15 -4.05 -12.75 8.31
N THR A 16 -3.96 -13.98 8.78
CA THR A 16 -3.03 -14.96 8.24
C THR A 16 -3.79 -16.22 7.81
N SER A 17 -3.46 -16.75 6.63
CA SER A 17 -4.02 -18.02 6.14
C SER A 17 -3.52 -19.24 6.92
N GLY A 18 -2.46 -19.10 7.73
CA GLY A 18 -1.96 -20.14 8.61
C GLY A 18 -1.40 -21.34 7.85
N ILE A 19 -0.38 -21.12 7.02
CA ILE A 19 0.33 -22.21 6.29
C ILE A 19 0.89 -23.22 7.27
N GLY A 20 0.53 -24.49 7.10
CA GLY A 20 1.02 -25.63 7.89
C GLY A 20 1.94 -26.55 7.08
N GLU A 21 2.49 -27.59 7.72
CA GLU A 21 3.42 -28.55 7.08
C GLU A 21 2.83 -29.24 5.84
N GLY A 22 1.54 -29.59 5.89
CA GLY A 22 0.84 -30.20 4.74
C GLY A 22 0.73 -29.28 3.53
N ASP A 23 0.62 -27.98 3.75
CA ASP A 23 0.47 -27.00 2.68
C ASP A 23 1.80 -26.81 1.91
N ALA A 24 2.93 -27.12 2.54
CA ALA A 24 4.24 -27.10 1.87
C ALA A 24 4.34 -28.15 0.75
N VAL A 25 3.50 -29.19 0.78
CA VAL A 25 3.48 -30.29 -0.21
C VAL A 25 2.34 -30.11 -1.20
N PHE A 26 1.17 -29.65 -0.73
CA PHE A 26 -0.07 -29.61 -1.52
C PHE A 26 -0.48 -28.19 -1.94
N GLY A 27 0.27 -27.16 -1.52
CA GLY A 27 -0.09 -25.75 -1.72
C GLY A 27 -1.05 -25.22 -0.65
N ALA A 28 -1.03 -23.90 -0.43
CA ALA A 28 -1.85 -23.20 0.56
C ALA A 28 -3.04 -22.43 -0.04
N ALA A 29 -3.29 -22.55 -1.34
CA ALA A 29 -4.29 -21.77 -2.07
C ALA A 29 -5.71 -21.88 -1.45
N GLU A 30 -6.13 -23.10 -1.03
CA GLU A 30 -7.45 -23.29 -0.40
C GLU A 30 -7.58 -22.55 0.94
N ARG A 31 -6.52 -22.54 1.74
CA ARG A 31 -6.51 -21.77 3.00
C ARG A 31 -6.57 -20.27 2.73
N LEU A 32 -5.89 -19.81 1.68
CA LEU A 32 -5.93 -18.42 1.29
C LEU A 32 -7.33 -18.01 0.86
N ARG A 33 -8.00 -18.81 0.00
CA ARG A 33 -9.41 -18.57 -0.39
C ARG A 33 -10.33 -18.49 0.82
N ALA A 34 -10.21 -19.46 1.74
CA ALA A 34 -11.01 -19.45 2.96
C ALA A 34 -10.76 -18.21 3.83
N CYS A 35 -9.50 -17.75 3.91
CA CYS A 35 -9.13 -16.56 4.65
C CYS A 35 -9.72 -15.28 4.00
N VAL A 36 -9.69 -15.18 2.67
CA VAL A 36 -10.26 -14.05 1.93
C VAL A 36 -11.79 -14.00 2.07
N ARG A 37 -12.49 -15.14 1.94
CA ARG A 37 -13.95 -15.23 2.18
C ARG A 37 -14.30 -14.77 3.60
N TYR A 38 -13.56 -15.28 4.59
CA TYR A 38 -13.76 -14.88 5.98
C TYR A 38 -13.54 -13.36 6.18
N ALA A 39 -12.51 -12.79 5.54
CA ALA A 39 -12.25 -11.37 5.61
C ALA A 39 -13.41 -10.54 5.03
N ALA A 40 -13.90 -10.93 3.86
CA ALA A 40 -15.02 -10.27 3.18
C ALA A 40 -16.30 -10.33 4.01
N GLU A 41 -16.65 -11.52 4.52
CA GLU A 41 -17.87 -11.75 5.30
C GLU A 41 -17.86 -11.01 6.65
N LYS A 42 -16.70 -11.03 7.33
CA LYS A 42 -16.62 -10.49 8.69
C LYS A 42 -16.42 -8.99 8.74
N TYR A 43 -15.65 -8.44 7.83
CA TYR A 43 -15.20 -7.04 7.93
C TYR A 43 -15.84 -6.13 6.88
N HIS A 44 -16.48 -6.69 5.85
CA HIS A 44 -17.08 -5.95 4.74
C HIS A 44 -16.15 -4.86 4.18
N PRO A 45 -14.91 -5.21 3.80
CA PRO A 45 -13.91 -4.24 3.38
C PRO A 45 -14.20 -3.68 1.98
N HIS A 46 -13.67 -2.51 1.67
CA HIS A 46 -13.70 -1.97 0.31
C HIS A 46 -12.72 -2.66 -0.65
N ALA A 47 -11.69 -3.30 -0.12
CA ALA A 47 -10.74 -4.15 -0.85
C ALA A 47 -10.03 -5.11 0.11
N VAL A 48 -9.51 -6.21 -0.43
CA VAL A 48 -8.63 -7.15 0.30
C VAL A 48 -7.27 -7.16 -0.38
N PHE A 49 -6.20 -6.96 0.41
CA PHE A 49 -4.83 -7.07 -0.09
C PHE A 49 -4.20 -8.36 0.41
N ILE A 50 -3.59 -9.11 -0.50
CA ILE A 50 -2.91 -10.37 -0.22
C ILE A 50 -1.40 -10.12 -0.32
N GLY A 51 -0.69 -10.21 0.80
CA GLY A 51 0.76 -10.21 0.83
C GLY A 51 1.30 -11.63 0.91
N GLY A 52 2.24 -11.99 0.04
CA GLY A 52 2.94 -13.27 0.09
C GLY A 52 3.98 -13.29 1.22
N SER A 53 4.12 -14.42 1.90
CA SER A 53 5.25 -14.67 2.81
C SER A 53 6.41 -15.31 2.03
N CYS A 54 7.61 -15.29 2.64
CA CYS A 54 8.75 -16.02 2.07
C CYS A 54 8.42 -17.51 1.85
N VAL A 55 7.63 -18.11 2.75
CA VAL A 55 7.24 -19.53 2.64
C VAL A 55 6.32 -19.76 1.43
N SER A 56 5.32 -18.90 1.21
CA SER A 56 4.44 -19.00 0.05
C SER A 56 5.20 -18.80 -1.27
N GLY A 57 6.21 -17.95 -1.28
CA GLY A 57 7.11 -17.78 -2.42
C GLY A 57 7.95 -19.03 -2.75
N ILE A 58 8.42 -19.77 -1.73
CA ILE A 58 9.15 -21.04 -1.92
C ILE A 58 8.22 -22.16 -2.40
N ILE A 59 7.01 -22.23 -1.86
CA ILE A 59 6.01 -23.24 -2.24
C ILE A 59 5.55 -23.02 -3.68
N GLY A 60 5.65 -21.78 -4.19
CA GLY A 60 5.23 -21.41 -5.54
C GLY A 60 3.71 -21.23 -5.65
N ASP A 61 3.04 -20.90 -4.56
CA ASP A 61 1.61 -20.57 -4.58
C ASP A 61 1.34 -19.34 -5.44
N ASP A 62 0.48 -19.46 -6.42
CA ASP A 62 0.03 -18.36 -7.27
C ASP A 62 -1.02 -17.51 -6.53
N THR A 63 -0.53 -16.60 -5.68
CA THR A 63 -1.40 -15.68 -4.94
C THR A 63 -2.18 -14.74 -5.86
N ARG A 64 -1.66 -14.46 -7.07
CA ARG A 64 -2.33 -13.63 -8.06
C ARG A 64 -3.54 -14.34 -8.65
N ALA A 65 -3.39 -15.59 -9.05
CA ALA A 65 -4.51 -16.37 -9.55
C ALA A 65 -5.63 -16.51 -8.51
N VAL A 66 -5.26 -16.71 -7.23
CA VAL A 66 -6.25 -16.72 -6.14
C VAL A 66 -6.92 -15.37 -5.96
N ALA A 67 -6.18 -14.26 -6.08
CA ALA A 67 -6.77 -12.94 -5.96
C ALA A 67 -7.79 -12.67 -7.08
N GLU A 68 -7.45 -12.97 -8.33
CA GLU A 68 -8.33 -12.82 -9.50
C GLU A 68 -9.62 -13.64 -9.36
N GLU A 69 -9.50 -14.92 -8.94
CA GLU A 69 -10.63 -15.80 -8.68
C GLU A 69 -11.54 -15.26 -7.56
N MET A 70 -10.95 -14.82 -6.46
CA MET A 70 -11.71 -14.31 -5.32
C MET A 70 -12.36 -12.95 -5.60
N GLU A 71 -11.74 -12.09 -6.42
CA GLU A 71 -12.33 -10.85 -6.89
C GLU A 71 -13.60 -11.13 -7.71
N GLU A 72 -13.55 -12.11 -8.61
CA GLU A 72 -14.72 -12.52 -9.41
C GLU A 72 -15.82 -13.12 -8.53
N GLU A 73 -15.45 -13.98 -7.56
CA GLU A 73 -16.40 -14.62 -6.65
C GLU A 73 -17.12 -13.62 -5.76
N LEU A 74 -16.38 -12.67 -5.18
CA LEU A 74 -16.90 -11.79 -4.13
C LEU A 74 -17.43 -10.46 -4.64
N GLY A 75 -17.08 -10.07 -5.89
CA GLY A 75 -17.48 -8.79 -6.46
C GLY A 75 -16.89 -7.58 -5.75
N LEU A 76 -15.75 -7.75 -5.06
CA LEU A 76 -14.98 -6.68 -4.44
C LEU A 76 -13.51 -6.79 -4.84
N PRO A 77 -12.74 -5.70 -4.88
CA PRO A 77 -11.33 -5.75 -5.24
C PRO A 77 -10.53 -6.68 -4.32
N VAL A 78 -9.88 -7.69 -4.89
CA VAL A 78 -8.93 -8.56 -4.20
C VAL A 78 -7.59 -8.47 -4.93
N VAL A 79 -6.56 -7.99 -4.27
CA VAL A 79 -5.32 -7.57 -4.91
C VAL A 79 -4.12 -8.28 -4.31
N ALA A 80 -3.40 -9.06 -5.12
CA ALA A 80 -2.13 -9.64 -4.72
C ALA A 80 -1.02 -8.58 -4.84
N VAL A 81 -0.29 -8.39 -3.74
CA VAL A 81 0.89 -7.53 -3.69
C VAL A 81 2.14 -8.42 -3.75
N PRO A 82 3.05 -8.21 -4.71
CA PRO A 82 4.30 -8.95 -4.77
C PRO A 82 5.21 -8.55 -3.60
N THR A 83 5.22 -9.37 -2.56
CA THR A 83 5.96 -9.12 -1.31
C THR A 83 6.90 -10.25 -0.94
N SER A 84 7.15 -11.21 -1.84
CA SER A 84 8.04 -12.34 -1.58
C SER A 84 9.49 -11.84 -1.51
N GLY A 85 10.01 -11.66 -0.29
CA GLY A 85 11.34 -11.10 -0.01
C GLY A 85 12.53 -11.98 -0.41
N PHE A 86 12.33 -13.03 -1.23
CA PHE A 86 13.42 -13.84 -1.78
C PHE A 86 14.05 -13.26 -3.04
N LEU A 87 13.33 -12.40 -3.75
CA LEU A 87 13.80 -11.83 -5.02
C LEU A 87 14.45 -10.47 -4.81
N ASP A 88 14.02 -9.74 -3.79
CA ASP A 88 14.49 -8.38 -3.53
C ASP A 88 14.74 -8.21 -2.02
N ASN A 89 15.96 -7.88 -1.65
CA ASN A 89 16.42 -7.89 -0.27
C ASN A 89 16.02 -6.65 0.54
N GLU A 90 15.17 -5.76 0.02
CA GLU A 90 14.91 -4.49 0.66
C GLU A 90 13.42 -4.20 0.86
N SER A 91 13.07 -3.71 2.05
CA SER A 91 11.71 -3.26 2.39
C SER A 91 11.18 -2.13 1.47
N PHE A 92 12.10 -1.43 0.79
CA PHE A 92 11.77 -0.38 -0.15
C PHE A 92 11.09 -0.89 -1.43
N ASP A 93 11.51 -2.07 -1.93
CA ASP A 93 10.90 -2.68 -3.11
C ASP A 93 9.45 -3.09 -2.83
N GLY A 94 9.18 -3.58 -1.61
CA GLY A 94 7.82 -3.82 -1.13
C GLY A 94 6.97 -2.55 -1.08
N TYR A 95 7.57 -1.44 -0.65
CA TYR A 95 6.90 -0.14 -0.63
C TYR A 95 6.50 0.32 -2.04
N LEU A 96 7.42 0.28 -3.01
CA LEU A 96 7.13 0.62 -4.41
C LEU A 96 6.12 -0.34 -5.04
N SER A 97 6.21 -1.64 -4.73
CA SER A 97 5.24 -2.63 -5.20
C SER A 97 3.82 -2.31 -4.74
N VAL A 98 3.65 -1.93 -3.46
CA VAL A 98 2.35 -1.47 -2.94
C VAL A 98 1.91 -0.19 -3.65
N ALA A 99 2.80 0.78 -3.81
CA ALA A 99 2.48 2.04 -4.48
C ALA A 99 1.99 1.79 -5.91
N ARG A 100 2.70 0.97 -6.71
CA ARG A 100 2.31 0.61 -8.08
C ARG A 100 0.95 -0.07 -8.12
N VAL A 101 0.74 -1.08 -7.28
CA VAL A 101 -0.54 -1.77 -7.20
C VAL A 101 -1.69 -0.83 -6.88
N LEU A 102 -1.50 0.11 -5.95
CA LEU A 102 -2.52 1.10 -5.59
C LEU A 102 -2.78 2.08 -6.73
N THR A 103 -1.74 2.54 -7.42
CA THR A 103 -1.86 3.42 -8.58
C THR A 103 -2.62 2.72 -9.70
N ASP A 104 -2.18 1.53 -10.11
CA ASP A 104 -2.74 0.80 -11.25
C ASP A 104 -4.20 0.40 -11.04
N ARG A 105 -4.57 0.07 -9.81
CA ARG A 105 -5.90 -0.48 -9.51
C ARG A 105 -6.93 0.53 -9.05
N PHE A 106 -6.51 1.63 -8.44
CA PHE A 106 -7.44 2.53 -7.74
C PHE A 106 -7.32 4.00 -8.14
N MET A 107 -6.23 4.42 -8.79
CA MET A 107 -6.13 5.77 -9.31
C MET A 107 -6.66 5.85 -10.75
N GLN A 108 -7.21 7.01 -11.07
CA GLN A 108 -7.63 7.37 -12.43
C GLN A 108 -6.86 8.61 -12.86
N PRO A 109 -6.68 8.83 -14.16
CA PRO A 109 -6.14 10.10 -14.65
C PRO A 109 -6.88 11.27 -13.99
N PRO A 110 -6.18 12.32 -13.55
CA PRO A 110 -6.81 13.42 -12.81
C PRO A 110 -7.84 14.14 -13.68
N ALA A 111 -9.07 14.24 -13.21
CA ALA A 111 -10.11 15.01 -13.88
C ALA A 111 -9.89 16.53 -13.75
N ARG A 112 -9.16 16.94 -12.72
CA ARG A 112 -8.83 18.33 -12.41
C ARG A 112 -7.60 18.40 -11.50
N THR A 113 -6.91 19.54 -11.52
CA THR A 113 -5.90 19.88 -10.50
C THR A 113 -6.56 20.66 -9.38
N ARG A 114 -6.34 20.27 -8.15
CA ARG A 114 -6.79 20.97 -6.94
C ARG A 114 -5.74 22.01 -6.57
N GLN A 115 -6.01 23.27 -6.87
CA GLN A 115 -5.09 24.37 -6.58
C GLN A 115 -4.80 24.49 -5.07
N GLY A 116 -3.56 24.78 -4.73
CA GLY A 116 -3.10 24.93 -3.34
C GLY A 116 -2.96 23.61 -2.58
N THR A 117 -3.03 22.46 -3.25
CA THR A 117 -2.89 21.16 -2.58
C THR A 117 -1.55 20.48 -2.86
N VAL A 118 -1.07 19.73 -1.87
CA VAL A 118 0.18 18.98 -1.92
C VAL A 118 -0.09 17.54 -1.52
N ALA A 119 0.44 16.61 -2.28
CA ALA A 119 0.54 15.19 -1.89
C ALA A 119 2.00 14.86 -1.58
N PHE A 120 2.25 14.07 -0.56
CA PHE A 120 3.57 13.54 -0.26
C PHE A 120 3.70 12.12 -0.79
N LEU A 121 4.81 11.84 -1.46
CA LEU A 121 5.26 10.49 -1.81
C LEU A 121 6.48 10.16 -0.94
N GLY A 122 6.39 9.10 -0.17
CA GLY A 122 7.45 8.65 0.72
C GLY A 122 6.94 8.30 2.12
N ASP A 123 7.74 7.55 2.88
CA ASP A 123 7.41 7.17 4.26
C ASP A 123 8.28 7.93 5.26
N TYR A 124 7.64 8.80 6.05
CA TYR A 124 8.29 9.57 7.10
C TYR A 124 7.52 9.46 8.43
N GLY A 125 7.51 8.26 8.98
CA GLY A 125 6.99 8.06 10.32
C GLY A 125 5.48 8.20 10.49
N GLY A 126 4.74 8.17 9.37
CA GLY A 126 3.29 8.19 9.36
C GLY A 126 2.66 9.58 9.35
N PHE A 127 1.48 9.66 8.76
CA PHE A 127 0.71 10.88 8.52
C PHE A 127 0.42 11.71 9.79
N TYR A 128 0.35 11.04 10.94
CA TYR A 128 0.10 11.65 12.26
C TYR A 128 1.37 11.93 13.07
N SER A 129 2.56 11.66 12.51
CA SER A 129 3.82 11.97 13.21
C SER A 129 3.97 13.47 13.45
N SER A 130 4.71 13.84 14.49
CA SER A 130 4.99 15.26 14.79
C SER A 130 5.69 15.96 13.62
N TYR A 131 6.52 15.24 12.88
CA TYR A 131 7.20 15.74 11.69
C TYR A 131 6.22 16.13 10.59
N VAL A 132 5.29 15.24 10.23
CA VAL A 132 4.28 15.51 9.19
C VAL A 132 3.31 16.61 9.67
N GLN A 133 2.96 16.65 10.95
CA GLN A 133 2.12 17.74 11.49
C GLN A 133 2.82 19.10 11.38
N GLU A 134 4.12 19.17 11.62
CA GLU A 134 4.88 20.41 11.43
C GLU A 134 4.98 20.82 9.96
N LEU A 135 5.19 19.86 9.05
CA LEU A 135 5.15 20.13 7.60
C LEU A 135 3.78 20.67 7.17
N LYS A 136 2.68 20.09 7.67
CA LYS A 136 1.32 20.61 7.42
C LYS A 136 1.19 22.06 7.88
N ARG A 137 1.70 22.38 9.06
CA ARG A 137 1.66 23.75 9.61
C ARG A 137 2.47 24.72 8.75
N LEU A 138 3.66 24.33 8.30
CA LEU A 138 4.52 25.16 7.45
C LEU A 138 3.87 25.39 6.08
N LEU A 139 3.34 24.34 5.44
CA LEU A 139 2.64 24.44 4.16
C LEU A 139 1.42 25.36 4.27
N ALA A 140 0.63 25.23 5.33
CA ALA A 140 -0.51 26.11 5.58
C ALA A 140 -0.08 27.58 5.73
N GLY A 141 1.10 27.85 6.31
CA GLY A 141 1.66 29.20 6.44
C GLY A 141 1.97 29.88 5.10
N ILE A 142 2.13 29.11 4.03
CA ILE A 142 2.35 29.63 2.66
C ILE A 142 1.15 29.40 1.74
N GLY A 143 -0.02 29.06 2.31
CA GLY A 143 -1.27 28.87 1.56
C GLY A 143 -1.42 27.52 0.87
N LEU A 144 -0.60 26.53 1.22
CA LEU A 144 -0.69 25.15 0.69
C LEU A 144 -1.29 24.19 1.72
N GLN A 145 -2.01 23.19 1.25
CA GLN A 145 -2.65 22.16 2.07
C GLN A 145 -2.10 20.77 1.73
N LEU A 146 -1.48 20.10 2.69
CA LEU A 146 -1.16 18.68 2.56
C LEU A 146 -2.45 17.85 2.66
N THR A 147 -2.79 17.14 1.58
CA THR A 147 -4.01 16.34 1.48
C THR A 147 -3.77 14.88 1.83
N VAL A 148 -2.74 14.27 1.27
CA VAL A 148 -2.44 12.84 1.42
C VAL A 148 -0.94 12.59 1.55
N GLN A 149 -0.59 11.47 2.16
CA GLN A 149 0.75 10.90 2.16
C GLN A 149 0.68 9.49 1.56
N PHE A 150 1.18 9.33 0.35
CA PHE A 150 1.05 8.10 -0.42
C PHE A 150 2.35 7.26 -0.38
N PRO A 151 2.24 5.94 -0.35
CA PRO A 151 1.04 5.11 -0.20
C PRO A 151 0.59 4.94 1.26
N THR A 152 1.35 5.43 2.21
CA THR A 152 1.11 5.27 3.65
C THR A 152 -0.05 6.15 4.11
N TYR A 153 -0.98 5.59 4.86
CA TYR A 153 -2.12 6.31 5.47
C TYR A 153 -3.04 7.02 4.47
N THR A 154 -3.14 6.53 3.24
CA THR A 154 -4.10 7.03 2.27
C THR A 154 -5.31 6.07 2.21
N PRO A 155 -6.49 6.48 2.69
CA PRO A 155 -7.71 5.70 2.50
C PRO A 155 -8.03 5.54 1.00
N LEU A 156 -8.63 4.42 0.60
CA LEU A 156 -8.94 4.16 -0.81
C LEU A 156 -9.90 5.18 -1.43
N ASP A 157 -10.82 5.72 -0.64
CA ASP A 157 -11.75 6.77 -1.05
C ASP A 157 -11.07 8.14 -1.21
N GLU A 158 -9.89 8.34 -0.62
CA GLU A 158 -9.10 9.56 -0.75
C GLU A 158 -7.92 9.42 -1.75
N ILE A 159 -7.68 8.22 -2.30
CA ILE A 159 -6.49 7.94 -3.12
C ILE A 159 -6.43 8.83 -4.37
N GLN A 160 -7.59 9.22 -4.91
CA GLN A 160 -7.68 10.12 -6.05
C GLN A 160 -7.17 11.53 -5.77
N ALA A 161 -7.00 11.92 -4.51
CA ALA A 161 -6.38 13.19 -4.13
C ALA A 161 -4.88 13.24 -4.48
N VAL A 162 -4.22 12.09 -4.70
CA VAL A 162 -2.81 12.04 -5.10
C VAL A 162 -2.61 12.62 -6.51
N PRO A 163 -3.21 12.05 -7.58
CA PRO A 163 -3.03 12.59 -8.92
C PRO A 163 -3.72 13.95 -9.14
N GLU A 164 -4.70 14.30 -8.33
CA GLU A 164 -5.34 15.62 -8.40
C GLU A 164 -4.59 16.74 -7.66
N ALA A 165 -3.55 16.42 -6.87
CA ALA A 165 -2.77 17.45 -6.18
C ALA A 165 -2.05 18.38 -7.16
N GLU A 166 -1.91 19.66 -6.79
CA GLU A 166 -1.14 20.62 -7.59
C GLU A 166 0.36 20.29 -7.58
N LEU A 167 0.84 19.79 -6.43
CA LEU A 167 2.24 19.41 -6.25
C LEU A 167 2.33 18.00 -5.65
N LEU A 168 3.16 17.16 -6.24
CA LEU A 168 3.62 15.92 -5.64
C LEU A 168 5.04 16.15 -5.11
N VAL A 169 5.23 15.99 -3.81
CA VAL A 169 6.52 16.19 -3.15
C VAL A 169 7.08 14.84 -2.74
N VAL A 170 8.22 14.48 -3.33
CA VAL A 170 8.95 13.26 -2.98
C VAL A 170 9.79 13.51 -1.74
N LEU A 171 9.56 12.75 -0.69
CA LEU A 171 10.28 12.85 0.57
C LEU A 171 11.36 11.75 0.62
N GLY A 172 12.60 12.11 0.33
CA GLY A 172 13.71 11.16 0.17
C GLY A 172 14.91 11.34 1.12
N SER A 173 14.84 12.23 2.11
CA SER A 173 16.02 12.66 2.87
C SER A 173 16.76 11.58 3.67
N ALA A 174 16.12 10.44 3.95
CA ALA A 174 16.74 9.31 4.67
C ALA A 174 17.06 8.11 3.75
N MET A 175 16.88 8.27 2.45
CA MET A 175 17.08 7.22 1.46
C MET A 175 18.43 7.40 0.73
N SER A 176 18.96 6.31 0.16
CA SER A 176 20.07 6.40 -0.79
C SER A 176 19.65 7.15 -2.06
N ASP A 177 20.61 7.70 -2.79
CA ASP A 177 20.35 8.42 -4.04
C ASP A 177 19.59 7.54 -5.04
N GLU A 178 19.93 6.26 -5.14
CA GLU A 178 19.25 5.29 -6.00
C GLU A 178 17.75 5.15 -5.68
N LYS A 179 17.40 5.05 -4.39
CA LYS A 179 16.00 4.97 -3.95
C LYS A 179 15.24 6.27 -4.20
N GLN A 180 15.91 7.41 -4.08
CA GLN A 180 15.31 8.70 -4.43
C GLN A 180 15.00 8.78 -5.93
N GLU A 181 15.92 8.36 -6.78
CA GLU A 181 15.73 8.28 -8.23
C GLU A 181 14.56 7.35 -8.60
N MET A 182 14.44 6.19 -7.95
CA MET A 182 13.32 5.27 -8.16
C MET A 182 11.96 5.90 -7.77
N LEU A 183 11.90 6.65 -6.67
CA LEU A 183 10.68 7.37 -6.26
C LEU A 183 10.34 8.50 -7.21
N ILE A 184 11.34 9.24 -7.69
CA ILE A 184 11.14 10.32 -8.66
C ILE A 184 10.61 9.75 -9.97
N ALA A 185 11.22 8.68 -10.48
CA ALA A 185 10.76 8.00 -11.68
C ALA A 185 9.31 7.50 -11.54
N PHE A 186 8.97 6.92 -10.40
CA PHE A 186 7.59 6.51 -10.11
C PHE A 186 6.62 7.69 -10.05
N ALA A 187 7.05 8.85 -9.55
CA ALA A 187 6.22 10.06 -9.47
C ALA A 187 5.96 10.72 -10.83
N GLU A 188 6.80 10.41 -11.83
CA GLU A 188 6.68 10.94 -13.21
C GLU A 188 5.82 10.04 -14.12
N GLU A 189 5.56 8.80 -13.72
CA GLU A 189 4.64 7.86 -14.41
C GLU A 189 3.17 8.29 -14.23
#